data_8d681ad257d0e8a3ef149ece1070b38b
#
_entry.id   8d681ad257d0e8a3ef149ece1070b38b
#
_cell.length_a   1.000
_cell.length_b   1.000
_cell.length_c   1.000
_cell.angle_alpha   90.00
_cell.angle_beta   90.00
_cell.angle_gamma   90.00
#
_symmetry.space_group_name_H-M   'P 1'
#
loop_
_entity.id
_entity.type
_entity.pdbx_description
1 polymer ?
#
loop_
_entity_poly.entity_id
_entity_poly.type
_entity_poly.pdbx_seq_one_letter_code
_entity_poly.pdbx_strand_id
1 'polypeptide(L)' 'MQKIEMIWAMFKVYLNNPNYYVKQEDILANVCGNGSRDVRRMMNSLGIHKGDPSTLTYGQLLKQCNMI' A
#
# COMPACT_ATOMS: atom_id res chain seq x y z
N MET A 1 -13.93 2.40 -5.75
CA MET A 1 -12.66 2.86 -5.20
C MET A 1 -11.63 3.02 -6.31
N GLN A 2 -10.86 4.02 -6.21
CA GLN A 2 -9.84 4.27 -7.22
C GLN A 2 -8.52 3.65 -6.80
N LYS A 3 -7.91 2.93 -7.72
CA LYS A 3 -6.57 2.38 -7.55
C LYS A 3 -5.56 3.47 -7.17
N ILE A 4 -5.80 4.69 -7.63
CA ILE A 4 -4.93 5.83 -7.37
C ILE A 4 -4.83 6.19 -5.90
N GLU A 5 -5.89 6.00 -5.12
CA GLU A 5 -5.83 6.28 -3.67
C GLU A 5 -4.86 5.37 -2.96
N MET A 6 -4.84 4.10 -3.33
CA MET A 6 -3.89 3.15 -2.79
C MET A 6 -2.46 3.55 -3.14
N ILE A 7 -2.25 3.95 -4.39
CA ILE A 7 -0.93 4.36 -4.86
C ILE A 7 -0.45 5.61 -4.13
N TRP A 8 -1.33 6.59 -3.94
CA TRP A 8 -1.00 7.78 -3.17
C TRP A 8 -0.58 7.44 -1.74
N ALA A 9 -1.33 6.55 -1.10
CA ALA A 9 -1.00 6.13 0.26
C ALA A 9 0.36 5.43 0.31
N MET A 10 0.64 4.58 -0.68
CA MET A 10 1.92 3.91 -0.78
C MET A 10 3.07 4.90 -0.96
N PHE A 11 2.88 5.91 -1.81
CA PHE A 11 3.88 6.95 -2.01
C PHE A 11 4.18 7.75 -0.74
N LYS A 12 3.17 8.04 0.05
CA LYS A 12 3.37 8.77 1.30
C LYS A 12 4.31 8.01 2.23
N VAL A 13 4.11 6.72 2.36
CA VAL A 13 5.00 5.90 3.19
C VAL A 13 6.37 5.76 2.54
N TYR A 14 6.40 5.57 1.23
CA TYR A 14 7.64 5.41 0.48
C TYR A 14 8.56 6.63 0.64
N LEU A 15 8.01 7.83 0.56
CA LEU A 15 8.81 9.05 0.67
C LEU A 15 9.45 9.20 2.04
N ASN A 16 8.80 8.67 3.07
CA ASN A 16 9.34 8.71 4.43
C ASN A 16 10.31 7.56 4.69
N ASN A 17 10.01 6.37 4.18
CA ASN A 17 10.79 5.17 4.45
C ASN A 17 10.76 4.22 3.26
N PRO A 18 11.59 4.44 2.23
CA PRO A 18 11.55 3.62 1.01
C PRO A 18 11.89 2.15 1.22
N ASN A 19 12.65 1.85 2.28
CA ASN A 19 13.05 0.47 2.58
C ASN A 19 12.15 -0.22 3.60
N TYR A 20 11.05 0.44 3.97
CA TYR A 20 10.11 -0.13 4.91
C TYR A 20 9.33 -1.28 4.24
N TYR A 21 9.10 -2.35 4.99
CA TYR A 21 8.27 -3.43 4.47
C TYR A 21 6.81 -3.00 4.44
N VAL A 22 6.11 -3.38 3.38
CA VAL A 22 4.71 -2.99 3.19
C VAL A 22 3.84 -3.68 4.21
N LYS A 23 3.01 -2.90 4.89
CA LYS A 23 1.99 -3.39 5.81
C LYS A 23 0.65 -2.80 5.42
N GLN A 24 -0.39 -3.63 5.46
CA GLN A 24 -1.73 -3.19 5.11
C GLN A 24 -2.18 -2.02 5.99
N GLU A 25 -1.87 -2.07 7.28
CA GLU A 25 -2.28 -1.05 8.23
C GLU A 25 -1.68 0.32 7.92
N ASP A 26 -0.43 0.33 7.48
CA ASP A 26 0.25 1.59 7.15
C ASP A 26 -0.39 2.27 5.95
N ILE A 27 -0.78 1.48 4.95
CA ILE A 27 -1.45 2.01 3.77
C ILE A 27 -2.84 2.53 4.15
N LEU A 28 -3.59 1.74 4.92
CA LEU A 28 -4.94 2.13 5.32
C LEU A 28 -4.96 3.38 6.18
N ALA A 29 -3.91 3.62 6.97
CA ALA A 29 -3.81 4.82 7.79
C ALA A 29 -3.70 6.09 6.94
N ASN A 30 -3.31 5.96 5.67
CA ASN A 30 -3.18 7.09 4.75
C ASN A 30 -4.32 7.18 3.75
N VAL A 31 -5.34 6.33 3.89
CA VAL A 31 -6.53 6.35 3.04
C VAL A 31 -7.69 6.91 3.84
N CYS A 32 -8.40 7.87 3.26
CA CYS A 32 -9.51 8.52 3.96
C CYS A 32 -10.86 7.89 3.61
N GLY A 33 -11.70 7.78 4.63
CA GLY A 33 -13.13 7.56 4.44
C GLY A 33 -13.50 6.25 3.77
N ASN A 34 -14.32 6.38 2.75
CA ASN A 34 -14.98 5.23 2.14
C ASN A 34 -14.10 4.36 1.27
N GLY A 35 -12.90 4.82 0.95
CA GLY A 35 -11.98 4.08 0.10
C GLY A 35 -11.28 2.93 0.78
N SER A 36 -11.29 2.88 2.10
CA SER A 36 -10.47 1.91 2.85
C SER A 36 -10.87 0.45 2.58
N ARG A 37 -12.15 0.18 2.40
CA ARG A 37 -12.61 -1.17 2.12
C ARG A 37 -12.06 -1.68 0.79
N ASP A 38 -12.14 -0.86 -0.24
CA ASP A 38 -11.67 -1.24 -1.57
C ASP A 38 -10.15 -1.36 -1.61
N VAL A 39 -9.45 -0.47 -0.93
CA VAL A 39 -7.99 -0.55 -0.80
C VAL A 39 -7.60 -1.85 -0.09
N ARG A 40 -8.33 -2.23 0.95
CA ARG A 40 -8.08 -3.49 1.65
C ARG A 40 -8.22 -4.69 0.72
N ARG A 41 -9.28 -4.69 -0.12
CA ARG A 41 -9.48 -5.76 -1.09
C ARG A 41 -8.33 -5.83 -2.08
N MET A 42 -7.89 -4.68 -2.58
CA MET A 42 -6.78 -4.64 -3.53
C MET A 42 -5.51 -5.17 -2.91
N MET A 43 -5.22 -4.77 -1.68
CA MET A 43 -4.04 -5.28 -0.99
C MET A 43 -4.11 -6.77 -0.74
N ASN A 44 -5.28 -7.29 -0.37
CA ASN A 44 -5.45 -8.73 -0.18
C ASN A 44 -5.19 -9.49 -1.48
N SER A 45 -5.62 -8.93 -2.62
CA SER A 45 -5.38 -9.56 -3.91
C SER A 45 -3.91 -9.52 -4.33
N LEU A 46 -3.15 -8.59 -3.78
CA LEU A 46 -1.70 -8.50 -4.01
C LEU A 46 -0.89 -9.33 -3.01
N GLY A 47 -1.56 -10.01 -2.08
CA GLY A 47 -0.88 -10.82 -1.07
C GLY A 47 -0.47 -10.05 0.18
N ILE A 48 -0.93 -8.82 0.33
CA ILE A 48 -0.62 -7.98 1.50
C ILE A 48 -1.79 -8.08 2.47
N HIS A 49 -1.69 -8.99 3.43
CA HIS A 49 -2.78 -9.29 4.34
C HIS A 49 -2.63 -8.56 5.67
N LYS A 50 -3.76 -8.36 6.32
CA LYS A 50 -3.79 -7.72 7.64
C LYS A 50 -2.99 -8.54 8.64
N GLY A 51 -2.19 -7.86 9.43
CA GLY A 51 -1.45 -8.49 10.52
C GLY A 51 -0.06 -8.97 10.16
N ASP A 52 0.18 -9.29 8.90
CA ASP A 52 1.46 -9.82 8.46
C ASP A 52 2.18 -8.83 7.57
N PRO A 53 3.43 -8.45 7.90
CA PRO A 53 4.20 -7.62 7.00
C PRO A 53 4.50 -8.38 5.71
N SER A 54 4.43 -7.66 4.59
CA SER A 54 4.82 -8.21 3.31
C SER A 54 6.34 -8.43 3.27
N THR A 55 6.80 -9.29 2.36
CA THR A 55 8.22 -9.43 2.07
C THR A 55 8.73 -8.37 1.11
N LEU A 56 7.83 -7.52 0.61
CA LEU A 56 8.18 -6.44 -0.31
C LEU A 56 8.34 -5.13 0.44
N THR A 57 9.36 -4.35 0.05
CA THR A 57 9.46 -2.97 0.49
C THR A 57 8.54 -2.09 -0.36
N TYR A 58 8.28 -0.86 0.12
CA TYR A 58 7.46 0.07 -0.65
C TYR A 58 8.08 0.39 -2.01
N GLY A 59 9.40 0.51 -2.05
CA GLY A 59 10.09 0.74 -3.33
C GLY A 59 9.88 -0.41 -4.31
N GLN A 60 9.99 -1.64 -3.83
CA GLN A 60 9.77 -2.81 -4.68
C GLN A 60 8.33 -2.90 -5.17
N LEU A 61 7.37 -2.63 -4.31
CA LEU A 61 5.96 -2.69 -4.68
C LEU A 61 5.61 -1.63 -5.73
N LEU A 62 6.06 -0.40 -5.52
CA LEU A 62 5.82 0.68 -6.48
C LEU A 62 6.49 0.40 -7.81
N LYS A 63 7.65 -0.22 -7.79
CA LYS A 63 8.33 -0.61 -9.03
C LYS A 63 7.55 -1.66 -9.80
N GLN A 64 6.97 -2.64 -9.09
CA GLN A 64 6.11 -3.64 -9.72
C GLN A 64 4.87 -3.02 -10.37
N CYS A 65 4.39 -1.92 -9.79
CA CYS A 65 3.24 -1.20 -10.32
C CYS A 65 3.63 -0.19 -11.40
N ASN A 66 4.88 -0.15 -11.81
CA ASN A 66 5.42 0.79 -12.79
C ASN A 66 5.26 2.25 -12.40
N MET A 67 5.31 2.53 -11.10
CA MET A 67 5.15 3.90 -10.59
C MET A 67 6.48 4.59 -10.31
N ILE A 68 7.55 3.84 -10.25
CA ILE A 68 8.91 4.37 -10.13
C ILE A 68 9.89 3.52 -10.94
#